data_d33b34f058032420991919667b88aa79
#
_entry.id   d33b34f058032420991919667b88aa79
#
_cell.length_a   1.000
_cell.length_b   1.000
_cell.length_c   1.000
_cell.angle_alpha   90.00
_cell.angle_beta   90.00
_cell.angle_gamma   90.00
#
_symmetry.space_group_name_H-M   'P 1'
#
loop_
_entity.id
_entity.type
_entity.pdbx_description
1 polymer ?
#
loop_
_entity_poly.entity_id
_entity_poly.type
_entity_poly.pdbx_seq_one_letter_code
_entity_poly.pdbx_strand_id
1 'polypeptide(L)'
;MLTSVTSDLLNFGTVTLSYSSNNNDLAYFEKGEDGKVIFHINSGTEGTATITVTGHLDSQTDFSKTMNIKITKPVDVSLAVNVKAAIDASKGTELLVKGVIGPSLVNKNGFYLIDETGSLAVVMKSTDEFKGLQIGQTVYIKGKRDLFASVRNGGTPSYFESCMTGCQIVKNEFGNVDYSTASFIKGKTLADLIALPVADNSHTAEVYVITAGLKFVSTKNYSNAYLKDGDSEMRLYCTNAAGQYQWIKSYVDDTKTYTMEVAVCNWNNKNYYTACLLSITDSNGNKVMNTLNFNS
;
A
#
# COMPACT_ATOMS: atom_id res chain seq x y z
N MET A 1 9.70 -21.42 10.13
CA MET A 1 9.75 -22.90 10.20
C MET A 1 10.47 -23.38 8.95
N LEU A 2 11.76 -23.69 9.04
CA LEU A 2 12.49 -24.32 7.95
C LEU A 2 12.16 -25.81 8.01
N THR A 3 11.27 -26.25 7.14
CA THR A 3 11.03 -27.67 6.91
C THR A 3 12.29 -28.29 6.30
N SER A 4 12.63 -29.49 6.75
CA SER A 4 13.72 -30.29 6.17
C SER A 4 13.62 -30.29 4.66
N VAL A 5 14.65 -29.82 3.98
CA VAL A 5 14.81 -30.01 2.55
C VAL A 5 15.25 -31.46 2.35
N THR A 6 14.32 -32.35 2.07
CA THR A 6 14.62 -33.64 1.46
C THR A 6 14.94 -33.36 0.00
N SER A 7 16.22 -33.35 -0.35
CA SER A 7 16.60 -33.25 -1.75
C SER A 7 16.54 -34.65 -2.37
N ASP A 8 15.89 -34.77 -3.51
CA ASP A 8 15.93 -35.95 -4.40
C ASP A 8 17.30 -36.17 -5.09
N LEU A 9 18.37 -35.69 -4.48
CA LEU A 9 19.75 -35.92 -4.89
C LEU A 9 20.24 -37.31 -4.43
N LEU A 10 19.45 -38.32 -4.70
CA LEU A 10 19.69 -39.72 -4.26
C LEU A 10 20.98 -40.37 -4.75
N ASN A 11 21.82 -39.70 -5.53
CA ASN A 11 23.04 -40.27 -6.08
C ASN A 11 24.35 -39.55 -5.71
N PHE A 12 24.35 -38.57 -4.83
CA PHE A 12 25.53 -37.74 -4.57
C PHE A 12 26.11 -37.83 -3.15
N GLY A 13 25.69 -38.81 -2.34
CA GLY A 13 26.18 -38.97 -0.97
C GLY A 13 25.33 -38.21 0.07
N THR A 14 25.69 -38.32 1.33
CA THR A 14 25.01 -37.67 2.44
C THR A 14 25.46 -36.21 2.56
N VAL A 15 24.52 -35.27 2.46
CA VAL A 15 24.79 -33.86 2.74
C VAL A 15 24.57 -33.58 4.23
N THR A 16 25.62 -33.13 4.90
CA THR A 16 25.51 -32.64 6.29
C THR A 16 25.42 -31.12 6.28
N LEU A 17 24.43 -30.57 6.98
CA LEU A 17 24.27 -29.12 7.10
C LEU A 17 24.79 -28.62 8.44
N SER A 18 25.61 -27.58 8.41
CA SER A 18 25.99 -26.81 9.56
C SER A 18 25.42 -25.40 9.50
N TYR A 19 25.16 -24.85 10.66
CA TYR A 19 24.49 -23.55 10.81
C TYR A 19 25.31 -22.69 11.75
N SER A 20 25.52 -21.43 11.40
CA SER A 20 26.22 -20.47 12.25
C SER A 20 25.61 -19.07 12.17
N SER A 21 25.81 -18.33 13.24
CA SER A 21 25.53 -16.91 13.32
C SER A 21 26.81 -16.18 13.73
N ASN A 22 27.04 -15.00 13.15
CA ASN A 22 28.14 -14.16 13.59
C ASN A 22 27.81 -13.35 14.86
N ASN A 23 26.54 -13.41 15.33
CA ASN A 23 26.09 -12.73 16.54
C ASN A 23 24.99 -13.56 17.23
N ASN A 24 25.42 -14.46 18.12
CA ASN A 24 24.51 -15.36 18.85
C ASN A 24 23.64 -14.64 19.89
N ASP A 25 24.00 -13.44 20.32
CA ASP A 25 23.16 -12.63 21.21
C ASP A 25 21.91 -12.11 20.51
N LEU A 26 21.97 -11.97 19.18
CA LEU A 26 20.85 -11.53 18.36
C LEU A 26 20.07 -12.69 17.74
N ALA A 27 20.81 -13.67 17.20
CA ALA A 27 20.20 -14.80 16.55
C ALA A 27 21.13 -16.02 16.62
N TYR A 28 20.60 -17.17 16.95
CA TYR A 28 21.37 -18.41 17.12
C TYR A 28 20.59 -19.65 16.71
N PHE A 29 21.32 -20.75 16.54
CA PHE A 29 20.77 -22.06 16.25
C PHE A 29 20.91 -22.99 17.45
N GLU A 30 19.87 -23.74 17.72
CA GLU A 30 19.82 -24.79 18.71
C GLU A 30 19.44 -26.11 18.06
N LYS A 31 20.12 -27.19 18.44
CA LYS A 31 19.79 -28.53 18.00
C LYS A 31 18.90 -29.19 19.05
N GLY A 32 17.65 -29.46 18.68
CA GLY A 32 16.72 -30.20 19.55
C GLY A 32 17.08 -31.67 19.73
N GLU A 33 16.50 -32.31 20.73
CA GLU A 33 16.70 -33.74 21.02
C GLU A 33 16.23 -34.63 19.86
N ASP A 34 15.27 -34.18 19.07
CA ASP A 34 14.78 -34.86 17.86
C ASP A 34 15.69 -34.67 16.64
N GLY A 35 16.84 -34.02 16.81
CA GLY A 35 17.81 -33.73 15.76
C GLY A 35 17.45 -32.55 14.87
N LYS A 36 16.29 -31.93 15.06
CA LYS A 36 15.92 -30.73 14.33
C LYS A 36 16.71 -29.52 14.81
N VAL A 37 17.02 -28.63 13.88
CA VAL A 37 17.67 -27.36 14.18
C VAL A 37 16.59 -26.27 14.27
N ILE A 38 16.56 -25.59 15.42
CA ILE A 38 15.65 -24.51 15.72
C ILE A 38 16.44 -23.20 15.58
N PHE A 39 15.90 -22.25 14.84
CA PHE A 39 16.44 -20.92 14.71
C PHE A 39 15.77 -19.98 15.69
N HIS A 40 16.56 -19.35 16.56
CA HIS A 40 16.11 -18.41 17.58
C HIS A 40 16.48 -16.98 17.20
N ILE A 41 15.58 -16.04 17.43
CA ILE A 41 15.79 -14.61 17.31
C ILE A 41 15.52 -13.97 18.68
N ASN A 42 16.52 -13.24 19.20
CA ASN A 42 16.36 -12.44 20.42
C ASN A 42 15.84 -11.05 20.06
N SER A 43 14.52 -10.87 20.13
CA SER A 43 13.85 -9.61 19.79
C SER A 43 14.07 -8.47 20.81
N GLY A 44 14.72 -8.75 21.92
CA GLY A 44 15.02 -7.75 22.95
C GLY A 44 16.27 -6.89 22.65
N THR A 45 17.07 -7.30 21.67
CA THR A 45 18.35 -6.67 21.33
C THR A 45 18.35 -6.21 19.88
N GLU A 46 18.73 -4.96 19.64
CA GLU A 46 18.86 -4.43 18.29
C GLU A 46 20.22 -4.75 17.69
N GLY A 47 20.28 -4.96 16.38
CA GLY A 47 21.51 -5.17 15.67
C GLY A 47 21.37 -5.93 14.37
N THR A 48 22.50 -6.35 13.82
CA THR A 48 22.54 -7.16 12.60
C THR A 48 23.26 -8.47 12.90
N ALA A 49 22.71 -9.58 12.46
CA ALA A 49 23.36 -10.88 12.45
C ALA A 49 23.46 -11.41 11.02
N THR A 50 24.59 -12.02 10.69
CA THR A 50 24.76 -12.79 9.45
C THR A 50 24.65 -14.26 9.78
N ILE A 51 23.65 -14.90 9.18
CA ILE A 51 23.40 -16.32 9.30
C ILE A 51 24.07 -17.03 8.13
N THR A 52 24.80 -18.08 8.41
CA THR A 52 25.42 -18.92 7.37
C THR A 52 24.92 -20.36 7.50
N VAL A 53 24.50 -20.94 6.41
CA VAL A 53 24.22 -22.37 6.28
C VAL A 53 25.25 -22.95 5.34
N THR A 54 25.98 -23.95 5.79
CA THR A 54 27.02 -24.64 5.00
C THR A 54 26.62 -26.08 4.79
N GLY A 55 26.62 -26.53 3.55
CA GLY A 55 26.44 -27.92 3.18
C GLY A 55 27.79 -28.59 2.96
N HIS A 56 28.01 -29.71 3.65
CA HIS A 56 29.19 -30.55 3.51
C HIS A 56 28.76 -31.82 2.77
N LEU A 57 29.40 -32.09 1.67
CA LEU A 57 29.23 -33.31 0.90
C LEU A 57 30.54 -34.12 0.93
N ASP A 58 30.46 -35.39 1.28
CA ASP A 58 31.64 -36.25 1.38
C ASP A 58 32.55 -36.12 0.13
N SER A 59 33.83 -35.79 0.36
CA SER A 59 34.85 -35.58 -0.68
C SER A 59 34.62 -34.43 -1.68
N GLN A 60 33.73 -33.55 -1.45
CA GLN A 60 33.44 -32.36 -2.29
C GLN A 60 33.74 -31.05 -1.54
N THR A 61 33.87 -29.99 -2.31
CA THR A 61 33.99 -28.64 -1.74
C THR A 61 32.69 -28.22 -1.06
N ASP A 62 32.79 -27.70 0.18
CA ASP A 62 31.66 -27.14 0.89
C ASP A 62 30.99 -26.01 0.11
N PHE A 63 29.69 -25.92 0.19
CA PHE A 63 28.93 -24.78 -0.33
C PHE A 63 28.22 -24.08 0.81
N SER A 64 28.14 -22.76 0.74
CA SER A 64 27.47 -21.97 1.79
C SER A 64 26.54 -20.91 1.21
N LYS A 65 25.52 -20.58 1.99
CA LYS A 65 24.64 -19.43 1.77
C LYS A 65 24.59 -18.59 3.02
N THR A 66 24.64 -17.28 2.84
CA THR A 66 24.53 -16.30 3.90
C THR A 66 23.25 -15.48 3.78
N MET A 67 22.68 -15.08 4.91
CA MET A 67 21.53 -14.20 5.01
C MET A 67 21.81 -13.18 6.12
N ASN A 68 21.64 -11.89 5.82
CA ASN A 68 21.70 -10.85 6.82
C ASN A 68 20.33 -10.62 7.44
N ILE A 69 20.28 -10.68 8.77
CA ILE A 69 19.07 -10.42 9.55
C ILE A 69 19.31 -9.14 10.34
N LYS A 70 18.42 -8.16 10.13
CA LYS A 70 18.40 -6.94 10.95
C LYS A 70 17.26 -7.06 11.97
N ILE A 71 17.65 -7.03 13.25
CA ILE A 71 16.72 -7.02 14.36
C ILE A 71 16.58 -5.58 14.82
N THR A 72 15.36 -5.07 14.83
CA THR A 72 15.01 -3.73 15.30
C THR A 72 14.12 -3.84 16.52
N LYS A 73 14.28 -2.91 17.45
CA LYS A 73 13.38 -2.84 18.61
C LYS A 73 11.95 -2.65 18.12
N PRO A 74 10.97 -3.38 18.65
CA PRO A 74 9.58 -3.13 18.34
C PRO A 74 9.21 -1.67 18.59
N VAL A 75 8.58 -1.04 17.62
CA VAL A 75 8.08 0.34 17.82
C VAL A 75 6.90 0.27 18.77
N ASP A 76 6.91 1.11 19.81
CA ASP A 76 5.76 1.23 20.71
C ASP A 76 4.61 1.91 19.97
N VAL A 77 3.68 1.10 19.51
CA VAL A 77 2.52 1.58 18.74
C VAL A 77 1.46 2.27 19.59
N SER A 78 1.56 2.22 20.93
CA SER A 78 0.67 2.95 21.83
C SER A 78 0.86 4.46 21.74
N LEU A 79 2.01 4.90 21.21
CA LEU A 79 2.33 6.30 20.98
C LEU A 79 1.80 6.84 19.64
N ALA A 80 1.11 6.01 18.86
CA ALA A 80 0.57 6.45 17.59
C ALA A 80 -0.54 7.50 17.76
N VAL A 81 -0.42 8.56 16.98
CA VAL A 81 -1.43 9.62 16.92
C VAL A 81 -2.42 9.36 15.80
N ASN A 82 -3.58 10.04 15.81
CA ASN A 82 -4.56 10.01 14.72
C ASN A 82 -4.13 10.91 13.54
N VAL A 83 -4.84 10.80 12.43
CA VAL A 83 -4.55 11.54 11.19
C VAL A 83 -4.63 13.05 11.41
N LYS A 84 -5.65 13.55 12.14
CA LYS A 84 -5.80 14.99 12.42
C LYS A 84 -4.61 15.56 13.19
N ALA A 85 -4.16 14.87 14.23
CA ALA A 85 -3.00 15.29 15.00
C ALA A 85 -1.72 15.32 14.14
N ALA A 86 -1.60 14.40 13.20
CA ALA A 86 -0.50 14.42 12.24
C ALA A 86 -0.59 15.59 11.25
N ILE A 87 -1.80 15.94 10.78
CA ILE A 87 -2.04 17.10 9.91
C ILE A 87 -1.69 18.41 10.63
N ASP A 88 -2.05 18.53 11.89
CA ASP A 88 -1.87 19.74 12.70
C ASP A 88 -0.42 19.91 13.19
N ALA A 89 0.38 18.85 13.13
CA ALA A 89 1.76 18.92 13.56
C ALA A 89 2.60 19.85 12.67
N SER A 90 3.63 20.45 13.24
CA SER A 90 4.56 21.29 12.49
C SER A 90 5.35 20.51 11.45
N LYS A 91 5.64 21.14 10.32
CA LYS A 91 6.51 20.56 9.30
C LYS A 91 7.84 20.11 9.90
N GLY A 92 8.29 18.90 9.56
CA GLY A 92 9.54 18.29 10.03
C GLY A 92 9.37 17.45 11.29
N THR A 93 8.21 17.48 11.97
CA THR A 93 7.94 16.64 13.15
C THR A 93 7.95 15.17 12.76
N GLU A 94 8.72 14.36 13.50
CA GLU A 94 8.64 12.90 13.40
C GLU A 94 7.41 12.39 14.13
N LEU A 95 6.64 11.54 13.47
CA LEU A 95 5.36 11.04 13.96
C LEU A 95 5.26 9.54 13.73
N LEU A 96 4.51 8.90 14.61
CA LEU A 96 3.94 7.59 14.40
C LEU A 96 2.42 7.77 14.28
N VAL A 97 1.86 7.42 13.14
CA VAL A 97 0.44 7.63 12.85
C VAL A 97 -0.24 6.30 12.61
N LYS A 98 -1.40 6.09 13.23
CA LYS A 98 -2.28 4.96 12.97
C LYS A 98 -3.37 5.39 12.01
N GLY A 99 -3.72 4.54 11.06
CA GLY A 99 -4.86 4.75 10.18
C GLY A 99 -5.11 3.56 9.28
N VAL A 100 -6.11 3.71 8.44
CA VAL A 100 -6.52 2.72 7.44
C VAL A 100 -5.96 3.13 6.08
N ILE A 101 -5.45 2.17 5.33
CA ILE A 101 -4.95 2.40 3.98
C ILE A 101 -6.13 2.78 3.07
N GLY A 102 -6.06 3.94 2.47
CA GLY A 102 -6.95 4.44 1.43
C GLY A 102 -6.40 4.23 0.02
N PRO A 103 -6.89 4.98 -0.97
CA PRO A 103 -6.43 4.87 -2.35
C PRO A 103 -4.96 5.28 -2.52
N SER A 104 -4.34 4.80 -3.60
CA SER A 104 -2.97 5.20 -3.94
C SER A 104 -2.89 6.67 -4.33
N LEU A 105 -1.73 7.27 -4.08
CA LEU A 105 -1.42 8.62 -4.54
C LEU A 105 -1.28 8.61 -6.07
N VAL A 106 -1.81 9.66 -6.71
CA VAL A 106 -1.64 9.86 -8.15
C VAL A 106 -0.26 10.48 -8.41
N ASN A 107 0.53 9.85 -9.30
CA ASN A 107 1.90 10.26 -9.68
C ASN A 107 2.93 10.30 -8.54
N LYS A 108 2.69 9.60 -7.46
CA LYS A 108 3.64 9.40 -6.36
C LYS A 108 3.54 7.97 -5.84
N ASN A 109 4.63 7.46 -5.32
CA ASN A 109 4.60 6.21 -4.59
C ASN A 109 3.96 6.45 -3.23
N GLY A 110 2.92 5.71 -2.91
CA GLY A 110 2.25 5.84 -1.63
C GLY A 110 0.73 5.76 -1.73
N PHE A 111 0.09 6.11 -0.65
CA PHE A 111 -1.36 6.02 -0.47
C PHE A 111 -1.85 7.09 0.52
N TYR A 112 -3.16 7.26 0.56
CA TYR A 112 -3.79 8.05 1.62
C TYR A 112 -3.98 7.19 2.86
N LEU A 113 -3.59 7.71 4.03
CA LEU A 113 -3.89 7.16 5.34
C LEU A 113 -5.13 7.86 5.88
N ILE A 114 -6.14 7.10 6.28
CA ILE A 114 -7.46 7.60 6.62
C ILE A 114 -7.85 7.13 8.02
N ASP A 115 -8.52 7.98 8.76
CA ASP A 115 -9.30 7.63 9.95
C ASP A 115 -10.54 8.52 10.05
N GLU A 116 -11.31 8.44 11.13
CA GLU A 116 -12.49 9.25 11.37
C GLU A 116 -12.19 10.75 11.47
N THR A 117 -10.92 11.13 11.60
CA THR A 117 -10.49 12.53 11.77
C THR A 117 -10.01 13.19 10.49
N GLY A 118 -9.76 12.41 9.42
CA GLY A 118 -9.36 12.95 8.12
C GLY A 118 -8.57 11.99 7.25
N SER A 119 -7.91 12.57 6.24
CA SER A 119 -7.00 11.85 5.35
C SER A 119 -5.66 12.55 5.24
N LEU A 120 -4.59 11.76 5.10
CA LEU A 120 -3.21 12.24 5.06
C LEU A 120 -2.43 11.47 3.98
N ALA A 121 -1.78 12.20 3.08
CA ALA A 121 -0.94 11.57 2.07
C ALA A 121 0.33 10.98 2.70
N VAL A 122 0.58 9.69 2.46
CA VAL A 122 1.78 8.96 2.89
C VAL A 122 2.65 8.73 1.66
N VAL A 123 3.80 9.44 1.58
CA VAL A 123 4.74 9.32 0.47
C VAL A 123 5.80 8.30 0.82
N MET A 124 5.83 7.20 0.06
CA MET A 124 6.78 6.11 0.21
C MET A 124 7.96 6.29 -0.76
N LYS A 125 9.08 5.68 -0.48
CA LYS A 125 10.26 5.75 -1.34
C LYS A 125 10.08 4.95 -2.62
N SER A 126 9.45 3.78 -2.54
CA SER A 126 9.14 2.91 -3.68
C SER A 126 7.82 2.19 -3.48
N THR A 127 7.29 1.63 -4.56
CA THR A 127 6.08 0.78 -4.51
C THR A 127 6.33 -0.54 -3.77
N ASP A 128 7.57 -1.03 -3.72
CA ASP A 128 7.92 -2.27 -3.03
C ASP A 128 7.68 -2.21 -1.51
N GLU A 129 7.69 -0.98 -0.93
CA GLU A 129 7.49 -0.78 0.50
C GLU A 129 6.05 -1.01 0.97
N PHE A 130 5.08 -0.99 0.04
CA PHE A 130 3.67 -1.24 0.34
C PHE A 130 3.01 -2.26 -0.60
N LYS A 131 3.83 -2.95 -1.40
CA LYS A 131 3.36 -4.05 -2.25
C LYS A 131 2.72 -5.16 -1.43
N GLY A 132 1.56 -5.63 -1.88
CA GLY A 132 0.80 -6.67 -1.19
C GLY A 132 -0.09 -6.17 -0.05
N LEU A 133 -0.06 -4.89 0.29
CA LEU A 133 -1.04 -4.28 1.17
C LEU A 133 -2.38 -4.12 0.46
N GLN A 134 -3.44 -3.98 1.25
CA GLN A 134 -4.80 -3.80 0.76
C GLN A 134 -5.39 -2.50 1.28
N ILE A 135 -6.20 -1.84 0.46
CA ILE A 135 -7.03 -0.74 0.93
C ILE A 135 -7.95 -1.27 2.05
N GLY A 136 -8.08 -0.51 3.13
CA GLY A 136 -8.85 -0.89 4.31
C GLY A 136 -8.04 -1.61 5.39
N GLN A 137 -6.79 -1.96 5.16
CA GLN A 137 -5.92 -2.49 6.22
C GLN A 137 -5.49 -1.39 7.20
N THR A 138 -5.49 -1.71 8.48
CA THR A 138 -4.93 -0.82 9.50
C THR A 138 -3.41 -0.93 9.53
N VAL A 139 -2.75 0.20 9.46
CA VAL A 139 -1.29 0.31 9.52
C VAL A 139 -0.82 1.38 10.49
N TYR A 140 0.42 1.23 10.95
CA TYR A 140 1.13 2.21 11.74
C TYR A 140 2.33 2.69 10.93
N ILE A 141 2.35 3.99 10.65
CA ILE A 141 3.35 4.63 9.77
C ILE A 141 4.23 5.56 10.60
N LYS A 142 5.52 5.30 10.60
CA LYS A 142 6.52 6.26 11.11
C LYS A 142 7.03 7.11 9.95
N GLY A 143 7.12 8.43 10.14
CA GLY A 143 7.61 9.34 9.11
C GLY A 143 7.66 10.77 9.61
N LYS A 144 7.98 11.69 8.71
CA LYS A 144 8.05 13.13 8.99
C LYS A 144 6.87 13.87 8.38
N ARG A 145 6.26 14.74 9.17
CA ARG A 145 5.26 15.69 8.67
C ARG A 145 5.90 16.60 7.63
N ASP A 146 5.26 16.70 6.47
CA ASP A 146 5.71 17.56 5.39
C ASP A 146 4.50 18.17 4.63
N LEU A 147 4.78 19.04 3.69
CA LEU A 147 3.82 19.58 2.75
C LEU A 147 4.16 19.06 1.35
N PHE A 148 3.22 18.41 0.77
CA PHE A 148 3.29 17.96 -0.61
C PHE A 148 2.83 19.10 -1.51
N ALA A 149 3.74 19.59 -2.32
CA ALA A 149 3.42 20.57 -3.37
C ALA A 149 3.46 19.85 -4.72
N SER A 150 2.35 19.84 -5.42
CA SER A 150 2.35 19.36 -6.79
C SER A 150 2.72 20.52 -7.73
N VAL A 151 3.92 20.47 -8.30
CA VAL A 151 4.38 21.44 -9.29
C VAL A 151 4.44 20.76 -10.65
N ARG A 152 3.78 21.33 -11.64
CA ARG A 152 3.94 20.94 -13.02
C ARG A 152 4.85 21.94 -13.72
N ASN A 153 5.94 21.45 -14.33
CA ASN A 153 6.83 22.25 -15.20
C ASN A 153 7.45 23.51 -14.56
N GLY A 154 7.91 23.43 -13.31
CA GLY A 154 8.65 24.52 -12.66
C GLY A 154 7.83 25.75 -12.25
N GLY A 155 6.51 25.66 -12.30
CA GLY A 155 5.63 26.74 -11.84
C GLY A 155 5.57 26.86 -10.32
N THR A 156 5.06 27.96 -9.80
CA THR A 156 4.77 28.14 -8.37
C THR A 156 3.66 27.16 -7.97
N PRO A 157 3.80 26.42 -6.87
CA PRO A 157 2.74 25.56 -6.37
C PRO A 157 1.50 26.41 -6.08
N SER A 158 0.36 26.03 -6.64
CA SER A 158 -0.91 26.69 -6.36
C SER A 158 -1.61 26.07 -5.15
N TYR A 159 -1.04 24.99 -4.59
CA TYR A 159 -1.68 24.18 -3.58
C TYR A 159 -0.71 23.29 -2.83
N PHE A 160 -0.96 23.11 -1.54
CA PHE A 160 -0.17 22.26 -0.66
C PHE A 160 -1.09 21.26 0.04
N GLU A 161 -0.73 20.03 0.02
CA GLU A 161 -1.41 18.95 0.75
C GLU A 161 -0.55 18.51 1.92
N SER A 162 -1.19 18.29 3.06
CA SER A 162 -0.53 17.68 4.21
C SER A 162 -0.10 16.26 3.87
N CYS A 163 1.16 15.97 4.12
CA CYS A 163 1.69 14.63 3.87
C CYS A 163 2.71 14.20 4.92
N MET A 164 3.04 12.94 4.87
CA MET A 164 4.22 12.39 5.53
C MET A 164 5.23 11.94 4.48
N THR A 165 6.51 12.15 4.77
CA THR A 165 7.64 11.73 3.92
C THR A 165 8.63 10.90 4.73
N GLY A 166 9.51 10.15 4.02
CA GLY A 166 10.44 9.24 4.68
C GLY A 166 9.72 8.16 5.49
N CYS A 167 8.57 7.74 4.99
CA CYS A 167 7.66 6.86 5.69
C CYS A 167 8.18 5.43 5.74
N GLN A 168 7.86 4.75 6.84
CA GLN A 168 8.08 3.32 7.05
C GLN A 168 6.85 2.73 7.72
N ILE A 169 6.35 1.62 7.19
CA ILE A 169 5.30 0.83 7.84
C ILE A 169 5.96 0.02 8.96
N VAL A 170 5.62 0.32 10.20
CA VAL A 170 6.22 -0.33 11.38
C VAL A 170 5.36 -1.43 11.94
N LYS A 171 4.05 -1.41 11.64
CA LYS A 171 3.10 -2.47 11.96
C LYS A 171 1.98 -2.49 10.94
N ASN A 172 1.51 -3.66 10.62
CA ASN A 172 0.37 -3.89 9.76
C ASN A 172 -0.54 -4.92 10.46
N GLU A 173 -1.81 -4.60 10.58
CA GLU A 173 -2.82 -5.52 11.13
C GLU A 173 -3.45 -6.27 9.97
N PHE A 174 -2.90 -7.46 9.69
CA PHE A 174 -3.44 -8.37 8.67
C PHE A 174 -4.77 -8.98 9.14
N GLY A 175 -5.72 -9.09 8.23
CA GLY A 175 -6.88 -9.95 8.41
C GLY A 175 -8.24 -9.29 8.37
N ASN A 176 -8.39 -8.02 8.71
CA ASN A 176 -9.67 -7.32 8.54
C ASN A 176 -9.48 -6.07 7.71
N VAL A 177 -10.01 -6.12 6.49
CA VAL A 177 -10.19 -4.94 5.67
C VAL A 177 -11.40 -4.21 6.26
N ASP A 178 -11.14 -3.25 7.14
CA ASP A 178 -12.20 -2.46 7.78
C ASP A 178 -12.36 -1.14 7.03
N TYR A 179 -13.43 -1.05 6.25
CA TYR A 179 -13.88 0.20 5.62
C TYR A 179 -14.82 1.01 6.50
N SER A 180 -15.12 0.57 7.72
CA SER A 180 -16.05 1.30 8.60
C SER A 180 -15.53 2.67 8.98
N THR A 181 -14.22 2.87 8.99
CA THR A 181 -13.56 4.17 9.17
C THR A 181 -13.61 5.07 7.94
N ALA A 182 -13.71 4.52 6.74
CA ALA A 182 -14.01 5.29 5.55
C ALA A 182 -15.53 5.42 5.44
N SER A 183 -16.09 6.50 5.97
CA SER A 183 -17.53 6.80 5.83
C SER A 183 -17.86 6.90 4.35
N PHE A 184 -18.41 5.85 3.76
CA PHE A 184 -18.85 5.91 2.37
C PHE A 184 -20.04 6.83 2.23
N ILE A 185 -19.86 7.89 1.46
CA ILE A 185 -20.88 8.92 1.23
C ILE A 185 -21.83 8.41 0.14
N LYS A 186 -23.10 8.24 0.48
CA LYS A 186 -24.15 7.77 -0.41
C LYS A 186 -25.07 8.91 -0.84
N GLY A 187 -25.86 8.68 -1.90
CA GLY A 187 -26.87 9.63 -2.36
C GLY A 187 -26.31 10.85 -3.08
N LYS A 188 -25.05 10.79 -3.53
CA LYS A 188 -24.43 11.79 -4.40
C LYS A 188 -24.44 11.32 -5.85
N THR A 189 -24.55 12.27 -6.77
CA THR A 189 -24.45 12.06 -8.20
C THR A 189 -23.02 12.35 -8.69
N LEU A 190 -22.69 11.97 -9.91
CA LEU A 190 -21.42 12.36 -10.52
C LEU A 190 -21.28 13.88 -10.64
N ALA A 191 -22.37 14.58 -10.91
CA ALA A 191 -22.36 16.05 -10.94
C ALA A 191 -22.01 16.67 -9.58
N ASP A 192 -22.50 16.10 -8.45
CA ASP A 192 -22.12 16.52 -7.12
C ASP A 192 -20.62 16.36 -6.87
N LEU A 193 -20.04 15.26 -7.31
CA LEU A 193 -18.58 15.02 -7.15
C LEU A 193 -17.76 16.03 -7.97
N ILE A 194 -18.20 16.36 -9.17
CA ILE A 194 -17.54 17.35 -10.04
C ILE A 194 -17.61 18.74 -9.42
N ALA A 195 -18.70 19.05 -8.72
CA ALA A 195 -18.93 20.34 -8.07
C ALA A 195 -18.24 20.51 -6.71
N LEU A 196 -17.54 19.48 -6.21
CA LEU A 196 -16.84 19.58 -4.92
C LEU A 196 -15.79 20.70 -4.93
N PRO A 197 -15.73 21.54 -3.89
CA PRO A 197 -14.70 22.57 -3.78
C PRO A 197 -13.31 21.93 -3.62
N VAL A 198 -12.33 22.44 -4.37
CA VAL A 198 -10.98 21.86 -4.45
C VAL A 198 -9.92 22.67 -3.72
N ALA A 199 -10.26 23.90 -3.32
CA ALA A 199 -9.29 24.90 -2.87
C ALA A 199 -8.49 24.48 -1.62
N ASP A 200 -9.09 23.72 -0.73
CA ASP A 200 -8.51 23.29 0.55
C ASP A 200 -8.21 21.78 0.61
N ASN A 201 -8.56 21.04 -0.44
CA ASN A 201 -8.48 19.56 -0.50
C ASN A 201 -9.24 18.82 0.60
N SER A 202 -10.22 19.46 1.22
CA SER A 202 -10.97 18.89 2.32
C SER A 202 -11.68 17.58 1.98
N HIS A 203 -11.97 17.35 0.70
CA HIS A 203 -12.63 16.15 0.19
C HIS A 203 -11.65 15.05 -0.30
N THR A 204 -10.35 15.30 -0.25
CA THR A 204 -9.35 14.31 -0.71
C THR A 204 -9.46 13.01 0.08
N ALA A 205 -9.50 11.90 -0.63
CA ALA A 205 -9.69 10.53 -0.14
C ALA A 205 -11.08 10.22 0.45
N GLU A 206 -12.06 11.13 0.45
CA GLU A 206 -13.45 10.77 0.71
C GLU A 206 -13.93 9.73 -0.31
N VAL A 207 -14.65 8.72 0.20
CA VAL A 207 -15.17 7.64 -0.62
C VAL A 207 -16.67 7.83 -0.87
N TYR A 208 -17.04 7.80 -2.13
CA TYR A 208 -18.43 7.97 -2.59
C TYR A 208 -18.94 6.69 -3.21
N VAL A 209 -20.21 6.39 -2.98
CA VAL A 209 -20.96 5.36 -3.71
C VAL A 209 -21.84 6.07 -4.71
N ILE A 210 -21.54 5.90 -6.00
CA ILE A 210 -22.26 6.54 -7.10
C ILE A 210 -22.72 5.52 -8.12
N THR A 211 -23.77 5.87 -8.88
CA THR A 211 -24.19 5.12 -10.06
C THR A 211 -23.82 5.93 -11.30
N ALA A 212 -23.00 5.36 -12.18
CA ALA A 212 -22.56 6.00 -13.41
C ALA A 212 -22.20 4.95 -14.47
N GLY A 213 -22.17 5.38 -15.72
CA GLY A 213 -21.56 4.63 -16.81
C GLY A 213 -20.06 4.89 -16.86
N LEU A 214 -19.42 4.26 -17.82
CA LEU A 214 -18.00 4.40 -18.10
C LEU A 214 -17.77 4.84 -19.54
N LYS A 215 -16.80 5.71 -19.75
CA LYS A 215 -16.35 6.13 -21.07
C LYS A 215 -14.87 5.86 -21.23
N PHE A 216 -14.51 5.21 -22.31
CA PHE A 216 -13.13 4.90 -22.63
C PHE A 216 -12.66 5.70 -23.82
N VAL A 217 -11.58 6.47 -23.64
CA VAL A 217 -10.98 7.26 -24.71
C VAL A 217 -9.56 6.77 -24.94
N SER A 218 -9.29 6.29 -26.15
CA SER A 218 -7.95 5.87 -26.55
C SER A 218 -7.52 6.67 -27.78
N THR A 219 -6.34 7.24 -27.71
CA THR A 219 -5.68 7.95 -28.80
C THR A 219 -4.30 7.39 -29.05
N LYS A 220 -3.60 7.86 -30.08
CA LYS A 220 -2.20 7.48 -30.33
C LYS A 220 -1.27 7.75 -29.11
N ASN A 221 -1.60 8.77 -28.30
CA ASN A 221 -0.71 9.26 -27.25
C ASN A 221 -1.16 8.88 -25.83
N TYR A 222 -2.42 8.53 -25.62
CA TYR A 222 -2.93 8.17 -24.29
C TYR A 222 -4.21 7.36 -24.36
N SER A 223 -4.48 6.66 -23.25
CA SER A 223 -5.76 5.97 -23.00
C SER A 223 -6.24 6.35 -21.61
N ASN A 224 -7.49 6.79 -21.52
CA ASN A 224 -8.12 7.19 -20.26
C ASN A 224 -9.50 6.58 -20.10
N ALA A 225 -9.87 6.31 -18.85
CA ALA A 225 -11.23 5.98 -18.45
C ALA A 225 -11.87 7.20 -17.75
N TYR A 226 -13.17 7.32 -17.90
CA TYR A 226 -13.97 8.37 -17.26
C TYR A 226 -15.24 7.73 -16.69
N LEU A 227 -15.68 8.22 -15.54
CA LEU A 227 -17.04 8.10 -15.09
C LEU A 227 -17.90 9.00 -15.99
N LYS A 228 -19.10 8.54 -16.33
CA LYS A 228 -20.03 9.29 -17.19
C LYS A 228 -21.45 9.16 -16.68
N ASP A 229 -22.13 10.31 -16.57
CA ASP A 229 -23.57 10.39 -16.32
C ASP A 229 -24.13 11.61 -17.05
N GLY A 230 -24.91 11.38 -18.10
CA GLY A 230 -25.34 12.42 -19.03
C GLY A 230 -24.14 13.16 -19.64
N ASP A 231 -24.10 14.47 -19.43
CA ASP A 231 -23.01 15.36 -19.87
C ASP A 231 -21.87 15.47 -18.83
N SER A 232 -22.04 14.89 -17.65
CA SER A 232 -21.04 14.89 -16.59
C SER A 232 -19.98 13.84 -16.84
N GLU A 233 -18.70 14.25 -16.83
CA GLU A 233 -17.58 13.36 -17.01
C GLU A 233 -16.49 13.65 -15.96
N MET A 234 -16.00 12.61 -15.28
CA MET A 234 -14.90 12.71 -14.31
C MET A 234 -13.83 11.67 -14.63
N ARG A 235 -12.58 12.09 -14.71
CA ARG A 235 -11.48 11.16 -15.00
C ARG A 235 -11.37 10.12 -13.90
N LEU A 236 -11.19 8.85 -14.32
CA LEU A 236 -11.14 7.69 -13.47
C LEU A 236 -9.74 7.09 -13.47
N TYR A 237 -9.23 6.81 -12.27
CA TYR A 237 -8.05 6.01 -12.03
C TYR A 237 -8.41 4.77 -11.23
N CYS A 238 -7.49 3.82 -11.11
CA CYS A 238 -7.59 2.74 -10.13
C CYS A 238 -6.29 2.59 -9.36
N THR A 239 -6.32 1.92 -8.24
CA THR A 239 -5.15 1.69 -7.38
C THR A 239 -4.10 0.80 -8.03
N ASN A 240 -4.51 0.00 -9.01
CA ASN A 240 -3.60 -0.78 -9.84
C ASN A 240 -3.08 0.09 -11.00
N ALA A 241 -1.83 0.51 -10.94
CA ALA A 241 -1.26 1.49 -11.88
C ALA A 241 -1.01 0.93 -13.28
N ALA A 242 -0.86 -0.37 -13.45
CA ALA A 242 -0.48 -0.96 -14.72
C ALA A 242 -1.68 -1.14 -15.65
N GLY A 243 -1.74 -0.39 -16.74
CA GLY A 243 -2.73 -0.58 -17.80
C GLY A 243 -4.17 -0.28 -17.39
N GLN A 244 -4.41 0.67 -16.50
CA GLN A 244 -5.71 1.02 -15.92
C GLN A 244 -6.87 1.03 -16.92
N TYR A 245 -6.67 1.62 -18.08
CA TYR A 245 -7.68 1.68 -19.12
C TYR A 245 -8.12 0.28 -19.59
N GLN A 246 -7.18 -0.55 -20.01
CA GLN A 246 -7.47 -1.89 -20.53
C GLN A 246 -7.99 -2.81 -19.43
N TRP A 247 -7.45 -2.67 -18.25
CA TRP A 247 -7.83 -3.46 -17.10
C TRP A 247 -9.28 -3.20 -16.68
N ILE A 248 -9.68 -1.93 -16.52
CA ILE A 248 -11.09 -1.59 -16.22
C ILE A 248 -12.00 -2.07 -17.34
N LYS A 249 -11.62 -1.81 -18.60
CA LYS A 249 -12.42 -2.17 -19.78
C LYS A 249 -12.67 -3.67 -19.90
N SER A 250 -11.80 -4.52 -19.35
CA SER A 250 -11.99 -5.98 -19.37
C SER A 250 -13.12 -6.49 -18.46
N TYR A 251 -13.56 -5.66 -17.49
CA TYR A 251 -14.60 -6.02 -16.52
C TYR A 251 -15.97 -5.43 -16.80
N VAL A 252 -16.06 -4.46 -17.69
CA VAL A 252 -17.28 -3.66 -17.86
C VAL A 252 -17.72 -3.57 -19.31
N ASP A 253 -19.03 -3.42 -19.48
CA ASP A 253 -19.68 -3.05 -20.72
C ASP A 253 -19.97 -1.54 -20.66
N ASP A 254 -19.33 -0.75 -21.53
CA ASP A 254 -19.42 0.71 -21.53
C ASP A 254 -20.78 1.27 -21.99
N THR A 255 -21.71 0.39 -22.36
CA THR A 255 -23.11 0.74 -22.64
C THR A 255 -24.00 0.69 -21.39
N LYS A 256 -23.49 0.18 -20.27
CA LYS A 256 -24.23 -0.01 -19.02
C LYS A 256 -23.83 0.98 -17.94
N THR A 257 -24.68 1.09 -16.93
CA THR A 257 -24.38 1.79 -15.68
C THR A 257 -24.06 0.79 -14.57
N TYR A 258 -23.25 1.22 -13.64
CA TYR A 258 -22.75 0.43 -12.50
C TYR A 258 -22.83 1.24 -11.23
N THR A 259 -23.01 0.58 -10.10
CA THR A 259 -22.73 1.16 -8.80
C THR A 259 -21.24 1.04 -8.52
N MET A 260 -20.59 2.15 -8.25
CA MET A 260 -19.14 2.21 -8.04
C MET A 260 -18.82 2.85 -6.71
N GLU A 261 -17.81 2.27 -6.03
CA GLU A 261 -17.14 2.89 -4.90
C GLU A 261 -15.92 3.63 -5.44
N VAL A 262 -15.88 4.94 -5.25
CA VAL A 262 -14.81 5.79 -5.77
C VAL A 262 -14.32 6.73 -4.69
N ALA A 263 -12.99 6.87 -4.56
CA ALA A 263 -12.40 7.92 -3.76
C ALA A 263 -12.09 9.14 -4.63
N VAL A 264 -12.35 10.34 -4.13
CA VAL A 264 -11.92 11.55 -4.84
C VAL A 264 -10.48 11.90 -4.47
N CYS A 265 -9.69 12.23 -5.47
CA CYS A 265 -8.30 12.56 -5.32
C CYS A 265 -7.97 13.83 -6.10
N ASN A 266 -7.20 14.73 -5.52
CA ASN A 266 -6.68 15.86 -6.26
C ASN A 266 -5.48 15.41 -7.10
N TRP A 267 -5.47 15.79 -8.37
CA TRP A 267 -4.42 15.44 -9.29
C TRP A 267 -3.74 16.67 -9.87
N ASN A 268 -2.47 16.85 -9.57
CA ASN A 268 -1.59 17.83 -10.22
C ASN A 268 -2.13 19.26 -10.29
N ASN A 269 -2.56 19.84 -9.18
CA ASN A 269 -3.04 21.23 -9.15
C ASN A 269 -4.18 21.52 -10.12
N LYS A 270 -5.02 20.56 -10.38
CA LYS A 270 -6.23 20.82 -11.16
C LYS A 270 -7.28 21.48 -10.27
N ASN A 271 -8.07 22.35 -10.86
CA ASN A 271 -9.23 22.95 -10.21
C ASN A 271 -10.43 21.98 -10.14
N TYR A 272 -10.15 20.69 -10.10
CA TYR A 272 -11.15 19.62 -9.99
C TYR A 272 -10.53 18.35 -9.42
N TYR A 273 -11.37 17.59 -8.74
CA TYR A 273 -11.01 16.25 -8.32
C TYR A 273 -11.06 15.25 -9.48
N THR A 274 -10.37 14.17 -9.31
CA THR A 274 -10.47 12.95 -10.12
C THR A 274 -10.97 11.80 -9.24
N ALA A 275 -11.56 10.79 -9.84
CA ALA A 275 -11.99 9.60 -9.11
C ALA A 275 -10.90 8.53 -9.12
N CYS A 276 -10.67 7.87 -7.98
CA CYS A 276 -9.92 6.63 -7.87
C CYS A 276 -10.91 5.49 -7.64
N LEU A 277 -10.95 4.53 -8.56
CA LEU A 277 -11.89 3.42 -8.51
C LEU A 277 -11.47 2.41 -7.45
N LEU A 278 -12.39 2.03 -6.57
CA LEU A 278 -12.21 1.00 -5.55
C LEU A 278 -12.96 -0.29 -5.92
N SER A 279 -14.20 -0.18 -6.36
CA SER A 279 -14.98 -1.34 -6.80
C SER A 279 -16.06 -0.98 -7.82
N ILE A 280 -16.51 -2.00 -8.56
CA ILE A 280 -17.64 -1.93 -9.49
C ILE A 280 -18.62 -3.04 -9.15
N THR A 281 -19.90 -2.68 -9.06
CA THR A 281 -21.00 -3.61 -8.80
C THR A 281 -22.03 -3.47 -9.93
N ASP A 282 -22.49 -4.59 -10.50
CA ASP A 282 -23.51 -4.60 -11.54
C ASP A 282 -24.92 -4.34 -10.99
N SER A 283 -25.91 -4.25 -11.88
CA SER A 283 -27.31 -4.02 -11.53
C SER A 283 -27.95 -5.17 -10.71
N ASN A 284 -27.32 -6.34 -10.68
CA ASN A 284 -27.77 -7.50 -9.91
C ASN A 284 -27.11 -7.54 -8.49
N GLY A 285 -26.27 -6.58 -8.17
CA GLY A 285 -25.54 -6.54 -6.91
C GLY A 285 -24.27 -7.39 -6.90
N ASN A 286 -23.83 -7.93 -8.04
CA ASN A 286 -22.57 -8.69 -8.11
C ASN A 286 -21.39 -7.76 -8.24
N LYS A 287 -20.39 -7.96 -7.41
CA LYS A 287 -19.12 -7.26 -7.50
C LYS A 287 -18.34 -7.76 -8.71
N VAL A 288 -18.27 -6.98 -9.79
CA VAL A 288 -17.61 -7.36 -11.04
C VAL A 288 -16.13 -6.97 -11.06
N MET A 289 -15.74 -6.01 -10.22
CA MET A 289 -14.35 -5.59 -10.07
C MET A 289 -14.08 -5.10 -8.66
N ASN A 290 -12.91 -5.46 -8.13
CA ASN A 290 -12.42 -4.99 -6.84
C ASN A 290 -10.93 -4.62 -6.97
N THR A 291 -10.58 -3.35 -6.70
CA THR A 291 -9.22 -2.81 -6.85
C THR A 291 -8.53 -2.59 -5.52
N LEU A 292 -8.93 -3.34 -4.49
CA LEU A 292 -8.51 -3.10 -3.12
C LEU A 292 -7.05 -3.45 -2.82
N ASN A 293 -6.36 -4.10 -3.75
CA ASN A 293 -4.97 -4.50 -3.57
C ASN A 293 -4.03 -3.55 -4.32
N PHE A 294 -2.96 -3.11 -3.65
CA PHE A 294 -1.82 -2.50 -4.32
C PHE A 294 -1.03 -3.62 -4.99
N ASN A 295 -1.44 -4.07 -6.14
CA ASN A 295 -0.72 -5.11 -6.86
C ASN A 295 0.00 -4.55 -8.06
N SER A 296 1.00 -4.97 -8.07
CA SER A 296 1.94 -5.90 -8.64
C SER A 296 2.02 -5.70 -10.13
#